data_00c96a7441d54675ccfa91544c84762f
#
_entry.id   00c96a7441d54675ccfa91544c84762f
#
_cell.length_a   1.000
_cell.length_b   1.000
_cell.length_c   1.000
_cell.angle_alpha   90.00
_cell.angle_beta   90.00
_cell.angle_gamma   90.00
#
_symmetry.space_group_name_H-M   'P 1'
#
loop_
_entity.id
_entity.type
_entity.pdbx_description
1 polymer ?
#
loop_
_entity_poly.entity_id
_entity_poly.type
_entity_poly.pdbx_seq_one_letter_code
_entity_poly.pdbx_strand_id
1 'polypeptide(L)'
;MSILVIDALARASGSRYSTFDVVGAGPRVVAGIIKNAGFKTDLKAYELVINKPEILRKYKAIMISAMSSDKGALSRLLSLVEKINYKGYIIVGGPISFEYKELLRNNPRINYVLIGEAEIPLPKLLDKILTGKNVGGVPAIAFRDESGEIKATSPHLYTPAEIISRNKPWIEIEKSYPDHKIYRYYVEVVRGCSNYFRPVISGVNGLNCIKCFICRKGDLEKRMYCPANIPPGCGFCSVPYMFGPARSRSIDSIVEEIRELIIHGAKRIVLSAPDFLDYGRDLLVKPKPLTDPCYPEPNIEMIEALLSSIFEIEEVRNRNTRIFIENIKACLVNEDVARILGKYLSGTTIHIGLETGDTKYNSLVLGKPISVEHVYKAVKLLKAYGLRPYVYLMYGLPLANEKVYRKTLKTINKLSSLGVEKITLYKFVPLPGTAFQDLKPDIKRHSRIINLIKKKVEKHNLMSKKSLIGRKIHVLLLYNNGKYYGYPINHGPTVFVKGLTSPRFSGCEALVEIYDVAPRFVWGKFIRILAC
;
A
#
# COMPACT_ATOMS: atom_id res chain seq x y z
N MET A 1 28.78 -3.56 -13.50
CA MET A 1 28.33 -4.59 -12.56
C MET A 1 26.82 -4.61 -12.55
N SER A 2 26.16 -5.78 -12.52
CA SER A 2 24.70 -5.90 -12.65
C SER A 2 24.05 -6.30 -11.31
N ILE A 3 22.92 -5.66 -11.00
CA ILE A 3 22.14 -5.85 -9.78
C ILE A 3 20.71 -6.18 -10.18
N LEU A 4 20.10 -7.17 -9.51
CA LEU A 4 18.69 -7.54 -9.72
C LEU A 4 17.85 -7.11 -8.51
N VAL A 5 16.78 -6.39 -8.77
CA VAL A 5 15.71 -6.17 -7.79
C VAL A 5 14.60 -7.19 -8.01
N ILE A 6 14.17 -7.86 -6.96
CA ILE A 6 13.09 -8.85 -6.98
C ILE A 6 11.87 -8.29 -6.26
N ASP A 7 10.78 -8.12 -6.98
CA ASP A 7 9.48 -7.73 -6.41
C ASP A 7 8.80 -8.96 -5.79
N ALA A 8 8.96 -9.13 -4.48
CA ALA A 8 8.30 -10.17 -3.69
C ALA A 8 7.07 -9.66 -2.90
N LEU A 9 6.60 -8.42 -3.16
CA LEU A 9 5.47 -7.84 -2.43
C LEU A 9 4.17 -8.61 -2.66
N ALA A 10 3.41 -8.83 -1.58
CA ALA A 10 2.11 -9.51 -1.59
C ALA A 10 2.14 -10.95 -2.14
N ARG A 11 3.25 -11.68 -1.93
CA ARG A 11 3.38 -13.11 -2.30
C ARG A 11 3.16 -14.07 -1.14
N ALA A 12 3.05 -13.59 0.10
CA ALA A 12 2.78 -14.39 1.28
C ALA A 12 3.66 -15.67 1.38
N SER A 13 3.08 -16.86 1.15
CA SER A 13 3.79 -18.15 1.16
C SER A 13 4.41 -18.54 -0.18
N GLY A 14 4.38 -17.67 -1.21
CA GLY A 14 5.01 -17.92 -2.50
C GLY A 14 4.13 -17.70 -3.73
N SER A 15 2.92 -17.20 -3.55
CA SER A 15 2.04 -16.79 -4.66
C SER A 15 1.14 -15.66 -4.24
N ARG A 16 0.70 -14.84 -5.19
CA ARG A 16 -0.35 -13.83 -4.93
C ARG A 16 -1.68 -14.52 -4.70
N TYR A 17 -2.35 -14.20 -3.60
CA TYR A 17 -3.67 -14.69 -3.27
C TYR A 17 -4.75 -13.59 -3.29
N SER A 18 -4.34 -12.33 -3.32
CA SER A 18 -5.20 -11.16 -3.43
C SER A 18 -4.50 -10.06 -4.22
N THR A 19 -5.24 -9.09 -4.73
CA THR A 19 -4.65 -7.97 -5.50
C THR A 19 -3.72 -8.40 -6.62
N PHE A 20 -4.13 -9.39 -7.40
CA PHE A 20 -3.34 -9.95 -8.50
C PHE A 20 -2.89 -8.90 -9.52
N ASP A 21 -3.69 -7.85 -9.66
CA ASP A 21 -3.52 -6.78 -10.63
C ASP A 21 -2.80 -5.54 -10.07
N VAL A 22 -1.99 -5.68 -9.01
CA VAL A 22 -1.30 -4.54 -8.36
C VAL A 22 0.22 -4.71 -8.44
N VAL A 23 0.92 -3.64 -8.84
CA VAL A 23 2.38 -3.49 -8.73
C VAL A 23 2.69 -2.30 -7.83
N GLY A 24 3.31 -2.58 -6.67
CA GLY A 24 3.68 -1.55 -5.69
C GLY A 24 4.82 -0.64 -6.17
N ALA A 25 4.89 0.57 -5.61
CA ALA A 25 5.95 1.53 -5.93
C ALA A 25 7.34 1.09 -5.43
N GLY A 26 7.43 0.46 -4.24
CA GLY A 26 8.70 0.18 -3.56
C GLY A 26 9.78 -0.49 -4.41
N PRO A 27 9.54 -1.65 -5.06
CA PRO A 27 10.54 -2.31 -5.90
C PRO A 27 11.00 -1.44 -7.07
N ARG A 28 10.09 -0.65 -7.68
CA ARG A 28 10.41 0.26 -8.78
C ARG A 28 11.26 1.44 -8.30
N VAL A 29 10.95 1.98 -7.13
CA VAL A 29 11.75 3.03 -6.47
C VAL A 29 13.17 2.52 -6.22
N VAL A 30 13.32 1.34 -5.63
CA VAL A 30 14.64 0.73 -5.33
C VAL A 30 15.43 0.50 -6.62
N ALA A 31 14.82 -0.06 -7.66
CA ALA A 31 15.49 -0.27 -8.94
C ALA A 31 15.91 1.05 -9.59
N GLY A 32 15.09 2.09 -9.49
CA GLY A 32 15.42 3.45 -9.92
C GLY A 32 16.61 4.03 -9.20
N ILE A 33 16.66 3.93 -7.85
CA ILE A 33 17.80 4.39 -7.05
C ILE A 33 19.12 3.75 -7.52
N ILE A 34 19.11 2.44 -7.75
CA ILE A 34 20.30 1.70 -8.19
C ILE A 34 20.73 2.16 -9.61
N LYS A 35 19.76 2.29 -10.53
CA LYS A 35 20.01 2.78 -11.90
C LYS A 35 20.55 4.22 -11.89
N ASN A 36 19.96 5.10 -11.10
CA ASN A 36 20.39 6.50 -10.96
C ASN A 36 21.78 6.64 -10.31
N ALA A 37 22.18 5.67 -9.49
CA ALA A 37 23.53 5.58 -8.94
C ALA A 37 24.58 5.02 -9.91
N GLY A 38 24.21 4.78 -11.18
CA GLY A 38 25.11 4.34 -12.26
C GLY A 38 25.32 2.82 -12.36
N PHE A 39 24.55 2.00 -11.63
CA PHE A 39 24.68 0.55 -11.70
C PHE A 39 23.75 -0.05 -12.77
N LYS A 40 24.25 -1.04 -13.52
CA LYS A 40 23.41 -1.84 -14.39
C LYS A 40 22.37 -2.58 -13.57
N THR A 41 21.09 -2.31 -13.82
CA THR A 41 19.98 -2.75 -12.97
C THR A 41 18.93 -3.47 -13.81
N ASP A 42 18.34 -4.50 -13.22
CA ASP A 42 17.11 -5.14 -13.70
C ASP A 42 16.10 -5.24 -12.56
N LEU A 43 14.82 -5.17 -12.89
CA LEU A 43 13.71 -5.48 -11.99
C LEU A 43 12.95 -6.68 -12.53
N LYS A 44 12.67 -7.66 -11.68
CA LYS A 44 11.88 -8.84 -12.05
C LYS A 44 10.83 -9.16 -10.99
N ALA A 45 9.64 -9.55 -11.45
CA ALA A 45 8.63 -10.13 -10.58
C ALA A 45 9.14 -11.45 -9.98
N TYR A 46 8.74 -11.72 -8.76
CA TYR A 46 9.10 -12.93 -8.00
C TYR A 46 8.87 -14.22 -8.81
N GLU A 47 7.75 -14.33 -9.50
CA GLU A 47 7.36 -15.50 -10.28
C GLU A 47 8.36 -15.83 -11.40
N LEU A 48 8.92 -14.81 -12.06
CA LEU A 48 9.93 -15.00 -13.11
C LEU A 48 11.21 -15.61 -12.55
N VAL A 49 11.59 -15.21 -11.33
CA VAL A 49 12.79 -15.69 -10.67
C VAL A 49 12.59 -17.10 -10.13
N ILE A 50 11.45 -17.40 -9.52
CA ILE A 50 11.13 -18.73 -9.00
C ILE A 50 11.08 -19.78 -10.13
N ASN A 51 10.55 -19.41 -11.28
CA ASN A 51 10.42 -20.30 -12.44
C ASN A 51 11.76 -20.55 -13.17
N LYS A 52 12.72 -19.61 -13.05
CA LYS A 52 14.06 -19.71 -13.70
C LYS A 52 15.13 -19.16 -12.76
N PRO A 53 15.45 -19.86 -11.64
CA PRO A 53 16.34 -19.33 -10.61
C PRO A 53 17.79 -19.14 -11.08
N GLU A 54 18.22 -19.85 -12.12
CA GLU A 54 19.56 -19.73 -12.71
C GLU A 54 19.87 -18.32 -13.23
N ILE A 55 18.84 -17.51 -13.52
CA ILE A 55 19.02 -16.11 -13.93
C ILE A 55 19.81 -15.31 -12.87
N LEU A 56 19.71 -15.68 -11.59
CA LEU A 56 20.39 -15.00 -10.50
C LEU A 56 21.92 -15.00 -10.65
N ARG A 57 22.50 -16.02 -11.29
CA ARG A 57 23.95 -16.15 -11.48
C ARG A 57 24.56 -15.02 -12.33
N LYS A 58 23.74 -14.29 -13.08
CA LYS A 58 24.17 -13.14 -13.90
C LYS A 58 24.42 -11.86 -13.09
N TYR A 59 23.97 -11.83 -11.81
CA TYR A 59 24.01 -10.64 -10.98
C TYR A 59 25.01 -10.79 -9.83
N LYS A 60 25.70 -9.72 -9.52
CA LYS A 60 26.65 -9.63 -8.39
C LYS A 60 25.93 -9.41 -7.05
N ALA A 61 24.75 -8.79 -7.10
CA ALA A 61 23.90 -8.60 -5.94
C ALA A 61 22.42 -8.77 -6.35
N ILE A 62 21.63 -9.30 -5.44
CA ILE A 62 20.17 -9.33 -5.52
C ILE A 62 19.57 -8.56 -4.36
N MET A 63 18.54 -7.77 -4.65
CA MET A 63 17.77 -7.02 -3.68
C MET A 63 16.35 -7.55 -3.66
N ILE A 64 15.86 -7.96 -2.49
CA ILE A 64 14.54 -8.54 -2.32
C ILE A 64 13.68 -7.52 -1.58
N SER A 65 12.64 -7.02 -2.26
CA SER A 65 11.65 -6.13 -1.65
C SER A 65 10.44 -6.96 -1.18
N ALA A 66 10.19 -6.98 0.15
CA ALA A 66 9.16 -7.81 0.76
C ALA A 66 8.43 -7.09 1.90
N MET A 67 7.21 -7.53 2.19
CA MET A 67 6.42 -7.13 3.37
C MET A 67 6.58 -8.17 4.49
N SER A 68 6.21 -7.81 5.72
CA SER A 68 6.17 -8.76 6.85
C SER A 68 5.29 -10.00 6.59
N SER A 69 4.28 -9.87 5.73
CA SER A 69 3.44 -10.99 5.30
C SER A 69 4.11 -11.95 4.33
N ASP A 70 5.24 -11.57 3.73
CA ASP A 70 5.89 -12.31 2.62
C ASP A 70 7.06 -13.20 3.09
N LYS A 71 7.17 -13.48 4.40
CA LYS A 71 8.20 -14.33 4.98
C LYS A 71 8.30 -15.70 4.28
N GLY A 72 7.16 -16.31 3.93
CA GLY A 72 7.14 -17.60 3.24
C GLY A 72 7.70 -17.50 1.81
N ALA A 73 7.37 -16.45 1.06
CA ALA A 73 7.92 -16.20 -0.25
C ALA A 73 9.44 -15.94 -0.19
N LEU A 74 9.89 -15.16 0.80
CA LEU A 74 11.31 -14.91 1.05
C LEU A 74 12.06 -16.22 1.35
N SER A 75 11.55 -17.06 2.27
CA SER A 75 12.17 -18.35 2.60
C SER A 75 12.29 -19.24 1.37
N ARG A 76 11.24 -19.34 0.56
CA ARG A 76 11.28 -20.12 -0.69
C ARG A 76 12.34 -19.61 -1.66
N LEU A 77 12.47 -18.29 -1.83
CA LEU A 77 13.48 -17.69 -2.68
C LEU A 77 14.89 -17.98 -2.16
N LEU A 78 15.12 -17.86 -0.85
CA LEU A 78 16.42 -18.13 -0.23
C LEU A 78 16.82 -19.62 -0.37
N SER A 79 15.89 -20.55 -0.23
CA SER A 79 16.15 -21.98 -0.49
C SER A 79 16.55 -22.25 -1.95
N LEU A 80 15.97 -21.54 -2.92
CA LEU A 80 16.40 -21.64 -4.33
C LEU A 80 17.78 -21.04 -4.54
N VAL A 81 18.09 -19.91 -3.90
CA VAL A 81 19.42 -19.29 -3.90
C VAL A 81 20.50 -20.26 -3.42
N GLU A 82 20.23 -21.01 -2.34
CA GLU A 82 21.12 -22.06 -1.82
C GLU A 82 21.27 -23.21 -2.83
N LYS A 83 20.16 -23.74 -3.34
CA LYS A 83 20.12 -24.83 -4.30
C LYS A 83 20.96 -24.56 -5.56
N ILE A 84 20.93 -23.34 -6.08
CA ILE A 84 21.74 -22.95 -7.25
C ILE A 84 23.17 -22.52 -6.89
N ASN A 85 23.54 -22.54 -5.60
CA ASN A 85 24.84 -22.11 -5.09
C ASN A 85 25.20 -20.68 -5.53
N TYR A 86 24.25 -19.74 -5.42
CA TYR A 86 24.47 -18.34 -5.75
C TYR A 86 25.53 -17.72 -4.84
N LYS A 87 26.51 -17.01 -5.42
CA LYS A 87 27.68 -16.45 -4.71
C LYS A 87 27.64 -14.94 -4.50
N GLY A 88 26.63 -14.24 -5.07
CA GLY A 88 26.51 -12.80 -4.93
C GLY A 88 25.90 -12.36 -3.60
N TYR A 89 25.87 -11.06 -3.40
CA TYR A 89 25.28 -10.45 -2.21
C TYR A 89 23.75 -10.55 -2.23
N ILE A 90 23.16 -10.77 -1.06
CA ILE A 90 21.72 -10.81 -0.84
C ILE A 90 21.36 -9.69 0.14
N ILE A 91 20.56 -8.74 -0.34
CA ILE A 91 20.11 -7.58 0.43
C ILE A 91 18.59 -7.65 0.52
N VAL A 92 18.03 -7.59 1.73
CA VAL A 92 16.57 -7.58 1.95
C VAL A 92 16.13 -6.21 2.41
N GLY A 93 15.04 -5.70 1.82
CA GLY A 93 14.45 -4.40 2.16
C GLY A 93 12.93 -4.41 2.10
N GLY A 94 12.34 -3.22 2.26
CA GLY A 94 10.90 -3.03 2.36
C GLY A 94 10.39 -3.20 3.81
N PRO A 95 9.07 -3.22 4.05
CA PRO A 95 8.49 -3.26 5.40
C PRO A 95 8.98 -4.41 6.30
N ILE A 96 9.37 -5.55 5.73
CA ILE A 96 9.95 -6.68 6.47
C ILE A 96 11.29 -6.33 7.16
N SER A 97 11.99 -5.31 6.69
CA SER A 97 13.32 -4.93 7.19
C SER A 97 13.33 -4.51 8.66
N PHE A 98 12.20 -4.10 9.21
CA PHE A 98 12.06 -3.79 10.64
C PHE A 98 12.14 -5.03 11.54
N GLU A 99 12.08 -6.23 10.95
CA GLU A 99 12.30 -7.52 11.61
C GLU A 99 13.74 -8.03 11.40
N TYR A 100 14.70 -7.16 11.15
CA TYR A 100 16.07 -7.52 10.76
C TYR A 100 16.77 -8.52 11.67
N LYS A 101 16.53 -8.46 12.99
CA LYS A 101 17.12 -9.39 13.95
C LYS A 101 16.66 -10.83 13.67
N GLU A 102 15.36 -11.03 13.45
CA GLU A 102 14.77 -12.33 13.10
C GLU A 102 15.23 -12.77 11.71
N LEU A 103 15.20 -11.87 10.73
CA LEU A 103 15.63 -12.15 9.36
C LEU A 103 17.07 -12.65 9.31
N LEU A 104 17.99 -11.93 9.93
CA LEU A 104 19.40 -12.30 9.94
C LEU A 104 19.64 -13.57 10.76
N ARG A 105 19.00 -13.74 11.92
CA ARG A 105 19.15 -14.93 12.75
C ARG A 105 18.74 -16.22 12.03
N ASN A 106 17.61 -16.16 11.34
CA ASN A 106 17.00 -17.34 10.72
C ASN A 106 17.48 -17.62 9.29
N ASN A 107 18.19 -16.66 8.65
CA ASN A 107 18.60 -16.79 7.26
C ASN A 107 20.07 -16.40 7.08
N PRO A 108 21.01 -17.33 7.23
CA PRO A 108 22.46 -17.07 7.11
C PRO A 108 22.89 -16.49 5.77
N ARG A 109 22.13 -16.77 4.71
CA ARG A 109 22.42 -16.29 3.34
C ARG A 109 22.15 -14.80 3.13
N ILE A 110 21.38 -14.14 3.99
CA ILE A 110 21.18 -12.69 3.91
C ILE A 110 22.44 -11.99 4.39
N ASN A 111 23.07 -11.20 3.52
CA ASN A 111 24.25 -10.41 3.87
C ASN A 111 23.86 -9.12 4.59
N TYR A 112 22.87 -8.39 4.04
CA TYR A 112 22.45 -7.09 4.57
C TYR A 112 20.92 -6.98 4.60
N VAL A 113 20.42 -6.24 5.59
CA VAL A 113 19.04 -5.77 5.65
C VAL A 113 19.05 -4.26 5.59
N LEU A 114 18.34 -3.66 4.64
CA LEU A 114 18.19 -2.22 4.49
C LEU A 114 16.94 -1.79 5.27
N ILE A 115 17.12 -1.01 6.34
CA ILE A 115 16.05 -0.65 7.27
C ILE A 115 15.38 0.66 6.83
N GLY A 116 14.10 0.60 6.42
CA GLY A 116 13.34 1.79 6.03
C GLY A 116 13.60 2.26 4.59
N GLU A 117 13.90 3.54 4.42
CA GLU A 117 14.00 4.21 3.11
C GLU A 117 15.38 4.02 2.47
N ALA A 118 15.40 3.83 1.16
CA ALA A 118 16.57 3.36 0.42
C ALA A 118 17.42 4.47 -0.21
N GLU A 119 16.87 5.66 -0.42
CA GLU A 119 17.46 6.71 -1.25
C GLU A 119 18.87 7.12 -0.79
N ILE A 120 19.07 7.21 0.53
CA ILE A 120 20.37 7.64 1.11
C ILE A 120 21.29 6.45 1.38
N PRO A 121 20.85 5.37 2.06
CA PRO A 121 21.75 4.28 2.44
C PRO A 121 22.12 3.35 1.28
N LEU A 122 21.22 3.10 0.33
CA LEU A 122 21.44 2.07 -0.68
C LEU A 122 22.62 2.37 -1.63
N PRO A 123 22.75 3.57 -2.22
CA PRO A 123 23.92 3.89 -3.06
C PRO A 123 25.24 3.75 -2.29
N LYS A 124 25.27 4.19 -1.03
CA LYS A 124 26.46 4.07 -0.15
C LYS A 124 26.79 2.61 0.16
N LEU A 125 25.77 1.77 0.43
CA LEU A 125 25.96 0.35 0.68
C LEU A 125 26.55 -0.34 -0.55
N LEU A 126 25.97 -0.10 -1.72
CA LEU A 126 26.42 -0.71 -2.98
C LEU A 126 27.87 -0.32 -3.30
N ASP A 127 28.23 0.95 -3.20
CA ASP A 127 29.62 1.37 -3.41
C ASP A 127 30.58 0.61 -2.49
N LYS A 128 30.26 0.53 -1.20
CA LYS A 128 31.10 -0.14 -0.20
C LYS A 128 31.27 -1.63 -0.47
N ILE A 129 30.19 -2.37 -0.67
CA ILE A 129 30.24 -3.83 -0.88
C ILE A 129 30.90 -4.20 -2.20
N LEU A 130 30.78 -3.34 -3.21
CA LEU A 130 31.35 -3.61 -4.53
C LEU A 130 32.85 -3.23 -4.61
N THR A 131 33.32 -2.37 -3.71
CA THR A 131 34.72 -1.99 -3.59
C THR A 131 35.46 -2.70 -2.45
N GLY A 132 34.78 -3.62 -1.72
CA GLY A 132 35.37 -4.34 -0.58
C GLY A 132 35.62 -3.47 0.66
N LYS A 133 34.96 -2.30 0.77
CA LYS A 133 35.14 -1.38 1.89
C LYS A 133 34.22 -1.71 3.05
N ASN A 134 34.62 -1.31 4.26
CA ASN A 134 33.81 -1.48 5.47
C ASN A 134 32.46 -0.74 5.37
N VAL A 135 31.38 -1.43 5.72
CA VAL A 135 30.00 -0.92 5.65
C VAL A 135 29.52 -0.21 6.93
N GLY A 136 30.29 -0.24 8.02
CA GLY A 136 29.90 0.30 9.33
C GLY A 136 29.49 1.77 9.35
N GLY A 137 29.92 2.57 8.37
CA GLY A 137 29.52 3.98 8.21
C GLY A 137 28.26 4.19 7.34
N VAL A 138 27.64 3.13 6.82
CA VAL A 138 26.38 3.24 6.05
C VAL A 138 25.20 3.29 7.02
N PRO A 139 24.35 4.33 6.98
CA PRO A 139 23.21 4.41 7.90
C PRO A 139 22.13 3.38 7.55
N ALA A 140 21.28 3.05 8.52
CA ALA A 140 20.04 2.27 8.33
C ALA A 140 20.26 0.89 7.68
N ILE A 141 21.33 0.19 8.02
CA ILE A 141 21.56 -1.21 7.61
C ILE A 141 21.75 -2.10 8.82
N ALA A 142 21.42 -3.38 8.65
CA ALA A 142 21.79 -4.43 9.60
C ALA A 142 22.53 -5.56 8.88
N PHE A 143 23.50 -6.16 9.56
CA PHE A 143 24.36 -7.22 9.03
C PHE A 143 24.97 -8.04 10.17
N ARG A 144 25.62 -9.16 9.84
CA ARG A 144 26.50 -9.88 10.79
C ARG A 144 27.92 -9.37 10.66
N ASP A 145 28.54 -9.07 11.77
CA ASP A 145 29.97 -8.77 11.80
C ASP A 145 30.83 -10.04 11.70
N GLU A 146 32.14 -9.88 11.77
CA GLU A 146 33.12 -10.98 11.67
C GLU A 146 32.98 -12.01 12.81
N SER A 147 32.45 -11.59 13.97
CA SER A 147 32.14 -12.49 15.10
C SER A 147 30.82 -13.25 14.94
N GLY A 148 30.01 -12.93 13.91
CA GLY A 148 28.67 -13.45 13.70
C GLY A 148 27.57 -12.71 14.49
N GLU A 149 27.92 -11.65 15.23
CA GLU A 149 26.96 -10.83 15.95
C GLU A 149 26.14 -9.96 14.99
N ILE A 150 24.83 -9.85 15.27
CA ILE A 150 23.94 -9.00 14.47
C ILE A 150 24.06 -7.56 14.92
N LYS A 151 24.60 -6.71 14.05
CA LYS A 151 24.72 -5.28 14.24
C LYS A 151 23.77 -4.52 13.36
N ALA A 152 23.25 -3.41 13.87
CA ALA A 152 22.55 -2.40 13.10
C ALA A 152 23.28 -1.06 13.28
N THR A 153 23.43 -0.35 12.19
CA THR A 153 23.98 1.03 12.21
C THR A 153 22.90 2.01 12.72
N SER A 154 23.11 3.32 12.58
CA SER A 154 22.16 4.34 13.05
C SER A 154 20.70 4.02 12.67
N PRO A 155 19.69 4.56 13.39
CA PRO A 155 18.29 4.34 13.07
C PRO A 155 17.97 4.75 11.63
N HIS A 156 16.88 4.20 11.10
CA HIS A 156 16.38 4.57 9.77
C HIS A 156 16.16 6.09 9.68
N LEU A 157 16.42 6.61 8.49
CA LEU A 157 16.27 8.03 8.18
C LEU A 157 14.98 8.26 7.41
N TYR A 158 14.35 9.40 7.67
CA TYR A 158 13.26 9.87 6.82
C TYR A 158 13.85 10.76 5.72
N THR A 159 13.79 10.27 4.49
CA THR A 159 14.35 10.96 3.33
C THR A 159 13.59 12.27 3.06
N PRO A 160 14.25 13.42 2.90
CA PRO A 160 13.59 14.67 2.51
C PRO A 160 12.80 14.54 1.21
N ALA A 161 11.70 15.29 1.08
CA ALA A 161 10.81 15.27 -0.08
C ALA A 161 11.55 15.58 -1.40
N GLU A 162 12.53 16.46 -1.35
CA GLU A 162 13.35 16.85 -2.49
C GLU A 162 14.19 15.68 -3.02
N ILE A 163 14.73 14.84 -2.13
CA ILE A 163 15.49 13.64 -2.53
C ILE A 163 14.55 12.57 -3.08
N ILE A 164 13.38 12.38 -2.46
CA ILE A 164 12.35 11.47 -2.97
C ILE A 164 11.95 11.87 -4.40
N SER A 165 11.74 13.17 -4.64
CA SER A 165 11.32 13.72 -5.93
C SER A 165 12.40 13.61 -7.02
N ARG A 166 13.69 13.66 -6.67
CA ARG A 166 14.81 13.49 -7.61
C ARG A 166 15.01 12.04 -8.06
N ASN A 167 14.49 11.08 -7.29
CA ASN A 167 14.61 9.68 -7.66
C ASN A 167 13.65 9.35 -8.79
N LYS A 168 14.19 8.79 -9.90
CA LYS A 168 13.39 8.31 -11.03
C LYS A 168 13.13 6.81 -10.86
N PRO A 169 11.90 6.39 -10.52
CA PRO A 169 11.57 4.97 -10.38
C PRO A 169 11.75 4.20 -11.69
N TRP A 170 11.87 2.88 -11.58
CA TRP A 170 11.93 1.99 -12.74
C TRP A 170 10.63 2.03 -13.54
N ILE A 171 10.76 2.20 -14.87
CA ILE A 171 9.64 2.39 -15.78
C ILE A 171 9.48 1.25 -16.81
N GLU A 172 10.54 0.47 -17.10
CA GLU A 172 10.55 -0.61 -18.09
C GLU A 172 9.74 -1.82 -17.58
N ILE A 173 8.43 -1.60 -17.41
CA ILE A 173 7.51 -2.56 -16.78
C ILE A 173 7.28 -3.82 -17.61
N GLU A 174 7.35 -3.72 -18.95
CA GLU A 174 7.21 -4.83 -19.88
C GLU A 174 8.37 -5.85 -19.76
N LYS A 175 9.55 -5.38 -19.32
CA LYS A 175 10.70 -6.25 -19.04
C LYS A 175 10.63 -6.91 -17.67
N SER A 176 9.80 -6.37 -16.77
CA SER A 176 9.74 -6.76 -15.36
C SER A 176 8.54 -7.64 -15.02
N TYR A 177 7.42 -7.46 -15.73
CA TYR A 177 6.14 -8.08 -15.43
C TYR A 177 5.48 -8.65 -16.68
N PRO A 178 5.26 -9.98 -16.76
CA PRO A 178 4.69 -10.62 -17.97
C PRO A 178 3.35 -10.02 -18.40
N ASP A 179 2.50 -9.71 -17.42
CA ASP A 179 1.15 -9.19 -17.65
C ASP A 179 1.09 -7.66 -17.45
N HIS A 180 2.14 -6.93 -17.83
CA HIS A 180 2.31 -5.50 -17.56
C HIS A 180 1.11 -4.64 -17.96
N LYS A 181 0.40 -4.93 -19.05
CA LYS A 181 -0.78 -4.18 -19.50
C LYS A 181 -1.99 -4.29 -18.53
N ILE A 182 -2.02 -5.34 -17.69
CA ILE A 182 -3.16 -5.64 -16.82
C ILE A 182 -3.02 -4.97 -15.46
N TYR A 183 -1.80 -4.70 -15.01
CA TYR A 183 -1.56 -4.22 -13.65
C TYR A 183 -1.99 -2.76 -13.44
N ARG A 184 -2.34 -2.45 -12.18
CA ARG A 184 -2.40 -1.09 -11.65
C ARG A 184 -1.05 -0.76 -11.04
N TYR A 185 -0.39 0.24 -11.58
CA TYR A 185 0.91 0.68 -11.10
C TYR A 185 0.75 1.78 -10.06
N TYR A 186 1.35 1.57 -8.90
CA TYR A 186 1.35 2.55 -7.85
C TYR A 186 2.46 3.56 -8.07
N VAL A 187 2.09 4.81 -8.24
CA VAL A 187 2.98 5.97 -8.30
C VAL A 187 2.88 6.68 -6.95
N GLU A 188 3.98 6.70 -6.20
CA GLU A 188 4.01 7.32 -4.89
C GLU A 188 3.87 8.83 -5.02
N VAL A 189 2.87 9.42 -4.37
CA VAL A 189 2.65 10.87 -4.34
C VAL A 189 2.90 11.46 -2.96
N VAL A 190 2.60 10.69 -1.90
CA VAL A 190 2.91 11.03 -0.51
C VAL A 190 3.56 9.85 0.18
N ARG A 191 4.67 10.10 0.88
CA ARG A 191 5.32 9.13 1.76
C ARG A 191 5.16 9.54 3.22
N GLY A 192 4.95 8.55 4.10
CA GLY A 192 4.69 8.80 5.51
C GLY A 192 3.21 9.12 5.79
N CYS A 193 2.89 9.49 7.01
CA CYS A 193 1.51 9.75 7.42
C CYS A 193 1.47 10.90 8.43
N SER A 194 0.47 11.77 8.29
CA SER A 194 0.25 12.89 9.21
C SER A 194 -0.32 12.48 10.57
N ASN A 195 -0.78 11.23 10.74
CA ASN A 195 -1.31 10.79 12.02
C ASN A 195 -0.22 10.44 13.02
N TYR A 196 0.05 11.34 13.96
CA TYR A 196 0.94 11.13 15.09
C TYR A 196 0.21 10.99 16.43
N PHE A 197 -1.09 10.86 16.41
CA PHE A 197 -1.85 10.46 17.60
C PHE A 197 -1.43 9.06 18.01
N ARG A 198 -1.52 8.77 19.30
CA ARG A 198 -1.12 7.49 19.88
C ARG A 198 -2.28 6.88 20.68
N PRO A 199 -2.31 5.55 20.85
CA PRO A 199 -3.18 4.89 21.82
C PRO A 199 -2.98 5.47 23.22
N VAL A 200 -4.11 5.78 23.89
CA VAL A 200 -4.14 6.26 25.28
C VAL A 200 -4.45 5.05 26.18
N ILE A 201 -3.48 4.15 26.29
CA ILE A 201 -3.60 2.86 27.02
C ILE A 201 -2.50 2.79 28.07
N SER A 202 -2.85 2.27 29.26
CA SER A 202 -1.88 1.99 30.32
C SER A 202 -2.14 0.60 30.91
N GLY A 203 -1.05 -0.07 31.34
CA GLY A 203 -1.11 -1.39 31.97
C GLY A 203 -1.35 -2.56 31.03
N VAL A 204 -1.05 -2.43 29.73
CA VAL A 204 -1.23 -3.49 28.73
C VAL A 204 0.07 -3.71 27.95
N ASN A 205 0.71 -4.86 28.11
CA ASN A 205 1.92 -5.29 27.38
C ASN A 205 2.98 -4.17 27.23
N GLY A 206 3.35 -3.53 28.34
CA GLY A 206 4.36 -2.45 28.34
C GLY A 206 3.86 -1.09 27.84
N LEU A 207 2.63 -0.99 27.36
CA LEU A 207 2.03 0.30 27.03
C LEU A 207 1.59 1.03 28.30
N ASN A 208 2.24 2.16 28.59
CA ASN A 208 1.98 2.97 29.80
C ASN A 208 1.85 4.45 29.43
N CYS A 209 0.74 4.81 28.77
CA CYS A 209 0.46 6.19 28.42
C CYS A 209 0.25 7.04 29.68
N ILE A 210 1.08 8.05 29.90
CA ILE A 210 0.99 8.99 31.01
C ILE A 210 -0.05 10.10 30.79
N LYS A 211 -0.85 10.03 29.73
CA LYS A 211 -1.93 10.96 29.37
C LYS A 211 -1.50 12.43 29.28
N CYS A 212 -0.24 12.68 28.90
CA CYS A 212 0.27 14.04 28.67
C CYS A 212 -0.39 14.75 27.47
N PHE A 213 -1.01 14.00 26.55
CA PHE A 213 -1.67 14.47 25.34
C PHE A 213 -0.82 15.30 24.39
N ILE A 214 0.52 15.33 24.53
CA ILE A 214 1.43 16.02 23.61
C ILE A 214 1.19 15.58 22.17
N CYS A 215 0.96 14.29 21.93
CA CYS A 215 0.67 13.74 20.60
C CYS A 215 -0.65 14.26 19.98
N ARG A 216 -1.50 14.96 20.72
CA ARG A 216 -2.81 15.46 20.25
C ARG A 216 -2.92 16.97 20.25
N LYS A 217 -2.32 17.64 21.23
CA LYS A 217 -2.46 19.08 21.47
C LYS A 217 -1.13 19.82 21.44
N GLY A 218 -0.01 19.11 21.43
CA GLY A 218 1.32 19.70 21.37
C GLY A 218 1.64 20.30 20.02
N ASP A 219 2.71 21.05 19.98
CA ASP A 219 3.31 21.55 18.73
C ASP A 219 3.65 20.38 17.79
N LEU A 220 3.62 20.63 16.47
CA LEU A 220 3.81 19.57 15.45
C LEU A 220 5.15 18.83 15.61
N GLU A 221 6.23 19.53 15.98
CA GLU A 221 7.53 18.90 16.21
C GLU A 221 7.53 18.04 17.48
N LYS A 222 6.92 18.54 18.55
CA LYS A 222 6.83 17.80 19.82
C LYS A 222 6.05 16.50 19.70
N ARG A 223 5.12 16.39 18.74
CA ARG A 223 4.37 15.15 18.47
C ARG A 223 5.24 14.02 17.95
N MET A 224 6.42 14.32 17.38
CA MET A 224 7.38 13.30 16.95
C MET A 224 7.81 12.40 18.13
N TYR A 225 7.90 12.95 19.33
CA TYR A 225 8.39 12.27 20.52
C TYR A 225 7.26 11.90 21.48
N CYS A 226 7.44 10.79 22.17
CA CYS A 226 6.52 10.36 23.22
C CYS A 226 7.31 10.07 24.49
N PRO A 227 7.02 10.74 25.64
CA PRO A 227 7.71 10.47 26.89
C PRO A 227 7.57 9.02 27.38
N ALA A 228 6.48 8.34 26.98
CA ALA A 228 6.23 6.93 27.29
C ALA A 228 6.68 5.97 26.15
N ASN A 229 7.48 6.43 25.19
CA ASN A 229 8.02 5.66 24.06
C ASN A 229 6.96 4.87 23.25
N ILE A 230 5.70 5.34 23.25
CA ILE A 230 4.64 4.71 22.42
C ILE A 230 4.85 5.12 20.96
N PRO A 231 4.93 4.17 20.01
CA PRO A 231 5.07 4.45 18.59
C PRO A 231 3.97 5.39 18.06
N PRO A 232 4.27 6.26 17.07
CA PRO A 232 3.30 7.19 16.51
C PRO A 232 2.26 6.48 15.64
N GLY A 233 1.09 7.12 15.49
CA GLY A 233 0.02 6.70 14.61
C GLY A 233 -0.99 5.75 15.24
N CYS A 234 -1.85 5.21 14.37
CA CYS A 234 -2.80 4.18 14.79
C CYS A 234 -2.05 2.98 15.36
N GLY A 235 -2.48 2.45 16.50
CA GLY A 235 -1.77 1.39 17.21
C GLY A 235 -1.50 0.09 16.44
N PHE A 236 -2.18 -0.08 15.30
CA PHE A 236 -2.03 -1.23 14.40
C PHE A 236 -1.24 -0.91 13.11
N CYS A 237 -0.84 0.35 12.88
CA CYS A 237 -0.27 0.80 11.61
C CYS A 237 1.18 1.24 11.79
N SER A 238 2.09 0.63 11.03
CA SER A 238 3.52 0.90 11.08
C SER A 238 3.97 2.08 10.21
N VAL A 239 3.09 2.66 9.39
CA VAL A 239 3.50 3.71 8.42
C VAL A 239 4.17 4.92 9.06
N PRO A 240 3.63 5.56 10.12
CA PRO A 240 4.31 6.71 10.73
C PRO A 240 5.66 6.35 11.37
N TYR A 241 5.79 5.14 11.90
CA TYR A 241 7.04 4.64 12.46
C TYR A 241 8.09 4.35 11.38
N MET A 242 7.68 3.72 10.28
CA MET A 242 8.59 3.29 9.21
C MET A 242 8.99 4.43 8.28
N PHE A 243 8.04 5.30 7.94
CA PHE A 243 8.18 6.31 6.89
C PHE A 243 7.99 7.75 7.38
N GLY A 244 7.88 7.96 8.69
CA GLY A 244 7.82 9.29 9.29
C GLY A 244 6.57 10.12 8.96
N PRO A 245 6.68 11.45 9.12
CA PRO A 245 5.63 12.40 8.74
C PRO A 245 5.35 12.37 7.25
N ALA A 246 4.14 12.79 6.87
CA ALA A 246 3.76 12.89 5.47
C ALA A 246 4.63 13.91 4.73
N ARG A 247 5.11 13.53 3.54
CA ARG A 247 5.96 14.32 2.64
C ARG A 247 5.51 14.11 1.21
N SER A 248 5.27 15.19 0.50
CA SER A 248 4.77 15.19 -0.87
C SER A 248 5.90 15.19 -1.89
N ARG A 249 5.77 14.37 -2.94
CA ARG A 249 6.63 14.47 -4.13
C ARG A 249 6.23 15.67 -4.99
N SER A 250 7.18 16.20 -5.77
CA SER A 250 6.90 17.27 -6.72
C SER A 250 5.97 16.80 -7.85
N ILE A 251 5.13 17.72 -8.34
CA ILE A 251 4.21 17.48 -9.46
C ILE A 251 4.99 16.96 -10.68
N ASP A 252 6.06 17.64 -11.04
CA ASP A 252 6.86 17.29 -12.23
C ASP A 252 7.37 15.85 -12.18
N SER A 253 7.91 15.42 -11.02
CA SER A 253 8.42 14.06 -10.88
C SER A 253 7.33 12.99 -10.98
N ILE A 254 6.12 13.29 -10.50
CA ILE A 254 4.95 12.40 -10.59
C ILE A 254 4.46 12.32 -12.03
N VAL A 255 4.32 13.46 -12.70
CA VAL A 255 3.84 13.54 -14.09
C VAL A 255 4.82 12.87 -15.04
N GLU A 256 6.13 13.08 -14.86
CA GLU A 256 7.17 12.40 -15.63
C GLU A 256 7.07 10.88 -15.47
N GLU A 257 7.00 10.36 -14.25
CA GLU A 257 6.85 8.92 -13.99
C GLU A 257 5.59 8.36 -14.65
N ILE A 258 4.47 9.07 -14.61
CA ILE A 258 3.21 8.63 -15.23
C ILE A 258 3.34 8.57 -16.75
N ARG A 259 3.91 9.60 -17.38
CA ARG A 259 4.14 9.62 -18.85
C ARG A 259 4.98 8.44 -19.30
N GLU A 260 6.10 8.22 -18.62
CA GLU A 260 7.00 7.11 -18.92
C GLU A 260 6.31 5.74 -18.73
N LEU A 261 5.54 5.55 -17.65
CA LEU A 261 4.78 4.31 -17.45
C LEU A 261 3.75 4.07 -18.57
N ILE A 262 3.11 5.12 -19.08
CA ILE A 262 2.15 5.03 -20.18
C ILE A 262 2.86 4.61 -21.48
N ILE A 263 4.01 5.20 -21.79
CA ILE A 263 4.85 4.81 -22.94
C ILE A 263 5.20 3.31 -22.88
N HIS A 264 5.46 2.79 -21.68
CA HIS A 264 5.73 1.36 -21.43
C HIS A 264 4.45 0.49 -21.28
N GLY A 265 3.27 1.02 -21.60
CA GLY A 265 2.02 0.26 -21.73
C GLY A 265 1.15 0.20 -20.47
N ALA A 266 1.39 1.04 -19.45
CA ALA A 266 0.52 1.12 -18.29
C ALA A 266 -0.84 1.75 -18.64
N LYS A 267 -1.94 1.04 -18.35
CA LYS A 267 -3.31 1.51 -18.61
C LYS A 267 -4.04 1.94 -17.33
N ARG A 268 -3.51 1.61 -16.17
CA ARG A 268 -4.12 1.89 -14.87
C ARG A 268 -3.06 2.32 -13.87
N ILE A 269 -3.19 3.53 -13.34
CA ILE A 269 -2.23 4.14 -12.42
C ILE A 269 -2.95 4.56 -11.15
N VAL A 270 -2.36 4.22 -10.00
CA VAL A 270 -2.85 4.61 -8.67
C VAL A 270 -1.90 5.63 -8.08
N LEU A 271 -2.38 6.82 -7.78
CA LEU A 271 -1.65 7.83 -7.01
C LEU A 271 -1.57 7.35 -5.56
N SER A 272 -0.44 6.75 -5.22
CA SER A 272 -0.25 6.03 -3.96
C SER A 272 0.12 6.96 -2.83
N ALA A 273 -0.66 6.91 -1.77
CA ALA A 273 -0.41 7.59 -0.51
C ALA A 273 -1.04 6.79 0.64
N PRO A 274 -0.49 6.84 1.85
CA PRO A 274 -1.22 6.38 3.05
C PRO A 274 -2.51 7.17 3.29
N ASP A 275 -2.51 8.45 2.88
CA ASP A 275 -3.65 9.34 2.74
C ASP A 275 -3.38 10.31 1.59
N PHE A 276 -4.19 10.25 0.54
CA PHE A 276 -4.02 11.14 -0.61
C PHE A 276 -4.25 12.62 -0.25
N LEU A 277 -5.14 12.90 0.69
CA LEU A 277 -5.43 14.27 1.13
C LEU A 277 -4.32 14.90 1.98
N ASP A 278 -3.26 14.15 2.32
CA ASP A 278 -2.03 14.71 2.89
C ASP A 278 -1.16 15.41 1.82
N TYR A 279 -1.46 15.24 0.51
CA TYR A 279 -0.68 15.85 -0.57
C TYR A 279 -0.68 17.37 -0.49
N GLY A 280 0.50 17.98 -0.45
CA GLY A 280 0.71 19.40 -0.34
C GLY A 280 0.46 20.00 1.05
N ARG A 281 -0.10 19.26 2.02
CA ARG A 281 -0.34 19.74 3.39
C ARG A 281 0.95 19.98 4.16
N ASP A 282 1.99 19.17 3.89
CA ASP A 282 3.33 19.35 4.46
C ASP A 282 3.94 20.71 4.10
N LEU A 283 3.61 21.27 2.93
CA LEU A 283 4.05 22.60 2.52
C LEU A 283 3.42 23.72 3.36
N LEU A 284 2.18 23.52 3.84
CA LEU A 284 1.46 24.50 4.66
C LEU A 284 2.01 24.66 6.08
N VAL A 285 2.83 23.71 6.53
CA VAL A 285 3.37 23.70 7.90
C VAL A 285 4.89 23.85 7.95
N LYS A 286 5.59 23.89 6.80
CA LYS A 286 7.05 24.05 6.73
C LYS A 286 7.52 25.23 7.58
N PRO A 287 8.65 25.11 8.27
CA PRO A 287 9.59 23.97 8.29
C PRO A 287 9.19 22.80 9.21
N LYS A 288 8.06 22.89 9.91
CA LYS A 288 7.61 21.86 10.85
C LYS A 288 7.14 20.58 10.13
N PRO A 289 7.28 19.41 10.76
CA PRO A 289 6.76 18.16 10.19
C PRO A 289 5.23 18.14 10.24
N LEU A 290 4.58 17.57 9.21
CA LEU A 290 3.14 17.36 9.21
C LEU A 290 2.79 16.15 10.11
N THR A 291 2.39 16.43 11.35
CA THR A 291 2.09 15.44 12.39
C THR A 291 0.67 15.57 12.98
N ASP A 292 -0.20 16.38 12.35
CA ASP A 292 -1.62 16.44 12.66
C ASP A 292 -2.46 15.79 11.56
N PRO A 293 -3.30 14.80 11.91
CA PRO A 293 -4.05 14.05 10.89
C PRO A 293 -5.16 14.84 10.21
N CYS A 294 -5.71 15.87 10.86
CA CYS A 294 -6.89 16.59 10.36
C CYS A 294 -6.67 18.10 10.21
N TYR A 295 -5.52 18.64 10.62
CA TYR A 295 -5.14 20.04 10.50
C TYR A 295 -3.69 20.17 10.00
N PRO A 296 -3.36 21.14 9.11
CA PRO A 296 -4.29 22.06 8.43
C PRO A 296 -5.27 21.34 7.50
N GLU A 297 -6.24 22.09 6.98
CA GLU A 297 -7.16 21.64 5.91
C GLU A 297 -6.37 21.13 4.70
N PRO A 298 -6.99 20.31 3.81
CA PRO A 298 -6.34 19.88 2.58
C PRO A 298 -5.83 21.06 1.75
N ASN A 299 -4.66 20.91 1.17
CA ASN A 299 -4.13 21.90 0.23
C ASN A 299 -4.81 21.72 -1.13
N ILE A 300 -5.94 22.37 -1.29
CA ILE A 300 -6.83 22.27 -2.45
C ILE A 300 -6.11 22.67 -3.74
N GLU A 301 -5.32 23.75 -3.69
CA GLU A 301 -4.55 24.26 -4.83
C GLU A 301 -3.53 23.23 -5.33
N MET A 302 -2.79 22.62 -4.41
CA MET A 302 -1.79 21.59 -4.76
C MET A 302 -2.44 20.31 -5.27
N ILE A 303 -3.58 19.89 -4.71
CA ILE A 303 -4.33 18.71 -5.18
C ILE A 303 -4.88 18.97 -6.59
N GLU A 304 -5.46 20.14 -6.83
CA GLU A 304 -5.99 20.48 -8.15
C GLU A 304 -4.87 20.65 -9.19
N ALA A 305 -3.75 21.28 -8.83
CA ALA A 305 -2.59 21.40 -9.70
C ALA A 305 -2.02 20.04 -10.11
N LEU A 306 -1.86 19.09 -9.14
CA LEU A 306 -1.42 17.75 -9.44
C LEU A 306 -2.36 17.02 -10.41
N LEU A 307 -3.67 17.02 -10.11
CA LEU A 307 -4.65 16.34 -10.95
C LEU A 307 -4.77 16.99 -12.33
N SER A 308 -4.77 18.31 -12.40
CA SER A 308 -4.79 19.04 -13.68
C SER A 308 -3.59 18.65 -14.55
N SER A 309 -2.37 18.72 -14.02
CA SER A 309 -1.15 18.36 -14.77
C SER A 309 -1.14 16.91 -15.25
N ILE A 310 -1.71 15.98 -14.46
CA ILE A 310 -1.86 14.57 -14.88
C ILE A 310 -2.89 14.45 -16.01
N PHE A 311 -3.99 15.20 -15.95
CA PHE A 311 -5.06 15.17 -16.96
C PHE A 311 -4.73 15.97 -18.24
N GLU A 312 -3.62 16.70 -18.28
CA GLU A 312 -3.03 17.23 -19.51
C GLU A 312 -2.38 16.16 -20.38
N ILE A 313 -2.01 15.00 -19.80
CA ILE A 313 -1.50 13.84 -20.55
C ILE A 313 -2.63 13.32 -21.46
N GLU A 314 -2.36 13.23 -22.76
CA GLU A 314 -3.39 12.89 -23.75
C GLU A 314 -4.07 11.55 -23.48
N GLU A 315 -3.34 10.51 -23.13
CA GLU A 315 -3.88 9.19 -22.84
C GLU A 315 -4.76 9.17 -21.59
N VAL A 316 -4.49 10.04 -20.63
CA VAL A 316 -5.32 10.22 -19.42
C VAL A 316 -6.57 11.01 -19.77
N ARG A 317 -6.44 12.12 -20.48
CA ARG A 317 -7.53 12.98 -20.94
C ARG A 317 -8.52 12.21 -21.82
N ASN A 318 -8.03 11.41 -22.75
CA ASN A 318 -8.81 10.56 -23.65
C ASN A 318 -9.31 9.25 -22.98
N ARG A 319 -9.01 9.08 -21.69
CA ARG A 319 -9.43 7.92 -20.90
C ARG A 319 -8.87 6.57 -21.37
N ASN A 320 -7.78 6.55 -22.14
CA ASN A 320 -7.03 5.35 -22.51
C ASN A 320 -6.23 4.83 -21.32
N THR A 321 -5.75 5.72 -20.46
CA THR A 321 -5.18 5.40 -19.14
C THR A 321 -6.07 5.95 -18.04
N ARG A 322 -6.29 5.16 -16.98
CA ARG A 322 -7.11 5.52 -15.84
C ARG A 322 -6.26 5.85 -14.62
N ILE A 323 -6.62 6.94 -13.97
CA ILE A 323 -6.01 7.40 -12.73
C ILE A 323 -6.93 7.10 -11.56
N PHE A 324 -6.34 6.60 -10.47
CA PHE A 324 -7.04 6.28 -9.22
C PHE A 324 -6.30 6.90 -8.04
N ILE A 325 -7.04 7.15 -6.98
CA ILE A 325 -6.50 7.30 -5.63
C ILE A 325 -7.09 6.19 -4.76
N GLU A 326 -6.45 5.88 -3.64
CA GLU A 326 -7.00 4.86 -2.75
C GLU A 326 -7.44 5.46 -1.42
N ASN A 327 -6.54 5.65 -0.50
CA ASN A 327 -6.87 5.97 0.88
C ASN A 327 -7.04 7.47 1.10
N ILE A 328 -8.09 7.84 1.80
CA ILE A 328 -8.30 9.19 2.32
C ILE A 328 -8.76 9.15 3.77
N LYS A 329 -8.42 10.19 4.55
CA LYS A 329 -8.97 10.44 5.89
C LYS A 329 -10.29 11.19 5.78
N ALA A 330 -11.34 10.62 6.36
CA ALA A 330 -12.67 11.23 6.31
C ALA A 330 -12.76 12.62 6.96
N CYS A 331 -11.90 12.95 7.94
CA CYS A 331 -11.87 14.26 8.56
C CYS A 331 -11.37 15.38 7.64
N LEU A 332 -10.69 15.03 6.54
CA LEU A 332 -10.19 15.96 5.54
C LEU A 332 -11.16 16.15 4.36
N VAL A 333 -12.28 15.43 4.34
CA VAL A 333 -13.25 15.54 3.24
C VAL A 333 -14.25 16.67 3.52
N ASN A 334 -14.15 17.73 2.73
CA ASN A 334 -15.09 18.83 2.65
C ASN A 334 -15.68 18.91 1.23
N GLU A 335 -16.51 19.91 0.95
CA GLU A 335 -17.19 20.11 -0.33
C GLU A 335 -16.19 20.34 -1.47
N ASP A 336 -15.16 21.16 -1.25
CA ASP A 336 -14.15 21.46 -2.27
C ASP A 336 -13.33 20.23 -2.65
N VAL A 337 -12.92 19.44 -1.66
CA VAL A 337 -12.26 18.15 -1.91
C VAL A 337 -13.14 17.25 -2.76
N ALA A 338 -14.41 17.07 -2.38
CA ALA A 338 -15.33 16.20 -3.11
C ALA A 338 -15.56 16.70 -4.55
N ARG A 339 -15.70 18.01 -4.76
CA ARG A 339 -15.85 18.64 -6.05
C ARG A 339 -14.65 18.42 -6.96
N ILE A 340 -13.43 18.66 -6.45
CA ILE A 340 -12.20 18.45 -7.22
C ILE A 340 -11.98 16.98 -7.56
N LEU A 341 -12.10 16.09 -6.58
CA LEU A 341 -11.98 14.67 -6.84
C LEU A 341 -13.05 14.17 -7.83
N GLY A 342 -14.28 14.68 -7.74
CA GLY A 342 -15.35 14.37 -8.69
C GLY A 342 -15.07 14.88 -10.11
N LYS A 343 -14.50 16.09 -10.26
CA LYS A 343 -14.10 16.66 -11.55
C LYS A 343 -13.16 15.73 -12.34
N TYR A 344 -12.14 15.18 -11.67
CA TYR A 344 -11.10 14.38 -12.33
C TYR A 344 -11.33 12.86 -12.24
N LEU A 345 -11.87 12.37 -11.12
CA LEU A 345 -11.88 10.96 -10.77
C LEU A 345 -13.29 10.35 -10.68
N SER A 346 -14.33 11.01 -11.21
CA SER A 346 -15.69 10.48 -11.21
C SER A 346 -15.75 9.04 -11.74
N GLY A 347 -16.56 8.21 -11.10
CA GLY A 347 -16.70 6.77 -11.41
C GLY A 347 -15.62 5.88 -10.83
N THR A 348 -14.59 6.42 -10.15
CA THR A 348 -13.56 5.63 -9.48
C THR A 348 -13.89 5.35 -8.01
N THR A 349 -13.21 4.39 -7.43
CA THR A 349 -13.38 4.03 -6.01
C THR A 349 -12.48 4.87 -5.10
N ILE A 350 -13.01 5.26 -3.94
CA ILE A 350 -12.27 5.95 -2.88
C ILE A 350 -12.35 5.12 -1.60
N HIS A 351 -11.22 4.91 -0.94
CA HIS A 351 -11.12 4.04 0.22
C HIS A 351 -11.00 4.84 1.52
N ILE A 352 -11.89 4.54 2.48
CA ILE A 352 -11.99 5.24 3.77
C ILE A 352 -11.79 4.24 4.90
N GLY A 353 -10.73 4.41 5.70
CA GLY A 353 -10.51 3.60 6.89
C GLY A 353 -11.35 4.13 8.07
N LEU A 354 -12.28 3.32 8.59
CA LEU A 354 -13.05 3.62 9.80
C LEU A 354 -12.65 2.74 10.98
N GLU A 355 -12.29 1.50 10.74
CA GLU A 355 -11.92 0.43 11.65
C GLU A 355 -13.09 -0.10 12.48
N THR A 356 -13.75 0.71 13.29
CA THR A 356 -14.92 0.30 14.09
C THR A 356 -16.02 1.37 14.09
N GLY A 357 -17.21 0.99 14.52
CA GLY A 357 -18.34 1.91 14.74
C GLY A 357 -18.30 2.65 16.08
N ASP A 358 -17.21 2.59 16.83
CA ASP A 358 -17.07 3.30 18.11
C ASP A 358 -16.01 4.40 18.04
N THR A 359 -16.45 5.64 17.85
CA THR A 359 -15.56 6.82 17.76
C THR A 359 -14.63 6.95 18.97
N LYS A 360 -15.11 6.69 20.20
CA LYS A 360 -14.28 6.78 21.41
C LYS A 360 -13.19 5.72 21.42
N TYR A 361 -13.53 4.48 21.05
CA TYR A 361 -12.56 3.40 20.91
C TYR A 361 -11.55 3.71 19.82
N ASN A 362 -11.98 4.13 18.63
CA ASN A 362 -11.09 4.51 17.54
C ASN A 362 -10.10 5.60 17.97
N SER A 363 -10.60 6.67 18.63
CA SER A 363 -9.75 7.77 19.06
C SER A 363 -8.79 7.38 20.18
N LEU A 364 -9.28 6.82 21.27
CA LEU A 364 -8.47 6.62 22.48
C LEU A 364 -7.67 5.32 22.44
N VAL A 365 -8.28 4.22 21.98
CA VAL A 365 -7.62 2.92 21.98
C VAL A 365 -6.79 2.72 20.72
N LEU A 366 -7.34 3.04 19.55
CA LEU A 366 -6.58 2.87 18.31
C LEU A 366 -5.65 4.04 17.99
N GLY A 367 -5.81 5.22 18.59
CA GLY A 367 -5.08 6.42 18.19
C GLY A 367 -5.50 6.96 16.80
N LYS A 368 -6.72 6.60 16.35
CA LYS A 368 -7.26 7.05 15.07
C LYS A 368 -8.20 8.24 15.26
N PRO A 369 -7.94 9.38 14.62
CA PRO A 369 -8.66 10.64 14.90
C PRO A 369 -10.03 10.74 14.24
N ILE A 370 -10.48 9.72 13.51
CA ILE A 370 -11.66 9.78 12.65
C ILE A 370 -12.89 9.31 13.41
N SER A 371 -13.96 10.14 13.42
CA SER A 371 -15.26 9.77 13.95
C SER A 371 -16.11 9.04 12.91
N VAL A 372 -17.15 8.35 13.38
CA VAL A 372 -18.15 7.70 12.51
C VAL A 372 -18.89 8.74 11.68
N GLU A 373 -19.17 9.91 12.25
CA GLU A 373 -19.86 11.04 11.62
C GLU A 373 -19.00 11.63 10.48
N HIS A 374 -17.68 11.75 10.66
CA HIS A 374 -16.78 12.14 9.57
C HIS A 374 -16.94 11.22 8.37
N VAL A 375 -17.00 9.89 8.60
CA VAL A 375 -17.15 8.92 7.51
C VAL A 375 -18.52 9.04 6.84
N TYR A 376 -19.59 9.24 7.60
CA TYR A 376 -20.93 9.42 7.01
C TYR A 376 -21.00 10.67 6.15
N LYS A 377 -20.43 11.79 6.62
CA LYS A 377 -20.33 13.04 5.85
C LYS A 377 -19.51 12.82 4.58
N ALA A 378 -18.31 12.25 4.69
CA ALA A 378 -17.44 11.98 3.57
C ALA A 378 -18.12 11.08 2.50
N VAL A 379 -18.79 10.00 2.92
CA VAL A 379 -19.53 9.11 2.00
C VAL A 379 -20.60 9.88 1.23
N LYS A 380 -21.38 10.74 1.89
CA LYS A 380 -22.43 11.53 1.22
C LYS A 380 -21.83 12.48 0.20
N LEU A 381 -20.81 13.27 0.59
CA LEU A 381 -20.16 14.23 -0.29
C LEU A 381 -19.52 13.55 -1.51
N LEU A 382 -18.71 12.53 -1.29
CA LEU A 382 -18.04 11.82 -2.39
C LEU A 382 -19.03 11.22 -3.39
N LYS A 383 -20.14 10.65 -2.91
CA LYS A 383 -21.19 10.13 -3.78
C LYS A 383 -21.91 11.21 -4.57
N ALA A 384 -22.17 12.38 -3.98
CA ALA A 384 -22.80 13.50 -4.66
C ALA A 384 -21.98 13.95 -5.87
N TYR A 385 -20.65 13.80 -5.81
CA TYR A 385 -19.74 14.12 -6.91
C TYR A 385 -19.31 12.90 -7.75
N GLY A 386 -20.10 11.83 -7.75
CA GLY A 386 -19.92 10.67 -8.65
C GLY A 386 -18.81 9.70 -8.27
N LEU A 387 -18.25 9.82 -7.07
CA LEU A 387 -17.23 8.90 -6.57
C LEU A 387 -17.86 7.68 -5.88
N ARG A 388 -17.11 6.59 -5.76
CA ARG A 388 -17.59 5.29 -5.29
C ARG A 388 -16.91 4.90 -3.96
N PRO A 389 -17.44 5.29 -2.76
CA PRO A 389 -16.79 5.04 -1.49
C PRO A 389 -16.75 3.56 -1.12
N TYR A 390 -15.56 3.09 -0.72
CA TYR A 390 -15.30 1.82 -0.03
C TYR A 390 -14.94 2.13 1.42
N VAL A 391 -15.49 1.39 2.38
CA VAL A 391 -15.20 1.60 3.81
C VAL A 391 -14.51 0.38 4.39
N TYR A 392 -13.42 0.62 5.12
CA TYR A 392 -12.63 -0.42 5.77
C TYR A 392 -12.96 -0.51 7.25
N LEU A 393 -13.22 -1.74 7.70
CA LEU A 393 -13.45 -2.11 9.08
C LEU A 393 -12.46 -3.20 9.51
N MET A 394 -12.26 -3.34 10.81
CA MET A 394 -11.40 -4.36 11.39
C MET A 394 -12.10 -5.15 12.49
N TYR A 395 -11.68 -6.40 12.69
CA TYR A 395 -12.10 -7.24 13.79
C TYR A 395 -10.90 -7.90 14.48
N GLY A 396 -11.13 -8.37 15.71
CA GLY A 396 -10.06 -8.94 16.54
C GLY A 396 -9.10 -7.89 17.09
N LEU A 397 -9.47 -6.62 17.07
CA LEU A 397 -8.69 -5.51 17.59
C LEU A 397 -8.50 -5.65 19.11
N PRO A 398 -7.32 -5.31 19.65
CA PRO A 398 -7.03 -5.37 21.07
C PRO A 398 -8.00 -4.51 21.89
N LEU A 399 -8.40 -5.01 23.05
CA LEU A 399 -9.31 -4.31 24.01
C LEU A 399 -10.69 -3.97 23.44
N ALA A 400 -11.05 -4.46 22.25
CA ALA A 400 -12.40 -4.32 21.71
C ALA A 400 -13.36 -5.21 22.50
N ASN A 401 -14.38 -4.63 23.08
CA ASN A 401 -15.44 -5.34 23.81
C ASN A 401 -16.71 -5.47 22.97
N GLU A 402 -17.71 -6.18 23.49
CA GLU A 402 -18.97 -6.41 22.79
C GLU A 402 -19.69 -5.11 22.41
N LYS A 403 -19.59 -4.05 23.22
CA LYS A 403 -20.17 -2.73 22.94
C LYS A 403 -19.60 -2.12 21.66
N VAL A 404 -18.26 -2.23 21.44
CA VAL A 404 -17.61 -1.78 20.22
C VAL A 404 -18.15 -2.52 18.98
N TYR A 405 -18.27 -3.85 19.07
CA TYR A 405 -18.80 -4.66 17.98
C TYR A 405 -20.29 -4.39 17.71
N ARG A 406 -21.12 -4.18 18.75
CA ARG A 406 -22.54 -3.80 18.59
C ARG A 406 -22.68 -2.44 17.88
N LYS A 407 -21.86 -1.46 18.23
CA LYS A 407 -21.81 -0.18 17.52
C LYS A 407 -21.38 -0.37 16.07
N THR A 408 -20.39 -1.23 15.80
CA THR A 408 -19.94 -1.54 14.44
C THR A 408 -21.06 -2.16 13.60
N LEU A 409 -21.88 -3.06 14.17
CA LEU A 409 -23.06 -3.60 13.47
C LEU A 409 -24.08 -2.50 13.11
N LYS A 410 -24.34 -1.54 14.00
CA LYS A 410 -25.21 -0.39 13.70
C LYS A 410 -24.62 0.49 12.60
N THR A 411 -23.33 0.73 12.66
CA THR A 411 -22.61 1.52 11.64
C THR A 411 -22.67 0.87 10.25
N ILE A 412 -22.53 -0.46 10.15
CA ILE A 412 -22.68 -1.18 8.88
C ILE A 412 -24.08 -0.95 8.28
N ASN A 413 -25.14 -0.95 9.08
CA ASN A 413 -26.50 -0.65 8.59
C ASN A 413 -26.58 0.75 7.99
N LYS A 414 -26.01 1.75 8.68
CA LYS A 414 -26.03 3.15 8.23
C LYS A 414 -25.18 3.32 6.97
N LEU A 415 -24.00 2.71 6.88
CA LEU A 415 -23.18 2.72 5.67
C LEU A 415 -23.92 2.08 4.48
N SER A 416 -24.64 0.99 4.72
CA SER A 416 -25.48 0.35 3.71
C SER A 416 -26.60 1.27 3.22
N SER A 417 -27.31 1.97 4.12
CA SER A 417 -28.35 2.94 3.74
C SER A 417 -27.81 4.18 3.04
N LEU A 418 -26.54 4.57 3.28
CA LEU A 418 -25.85 5.62 2.55
C LEU A 418 -25.35 5.16 1.17
N GLY A 419 -25.51 3.87 0.82
CA GLY A 419 -25.11 3.31 -0.46
C GLY A 419 -23.59 3.24 -0.65
N VAL A 420 -22.85 2.93 0.40
CA VAL A 420 -21.43 2.54 0.28
C VAL A 420 -21.34 1.34 -0.66
N GLU A 421 -20.45 1.37 -1.65
CA GLU A 421 -20.40 0.30 -2.64
C GLU A 421 -19.80 -0.99 -2.08
N LYS A 422 -18.79 -0.88 -1.21
CA LYS A 422 -18.13 -2.03 -0.60
C LYS A 422 -17.71 -1.75 0.83
N ILE A 423 -17.94 -2.72 1.70
CA ILE A 423 -17.34 -2.75 3.03
C ILE A 423 -16.31 -3.88 3.05
N THR A 424 -15.07 -3.54 3.39
CA THR A 424 -14.01 -4.53 3.55
C THR A 424 -13.73 -4.73 5.03
N LEU A 425 -13.70 -5.98 5.48
CA LEU A 425 -13.49 -6.34 6.87
C LEU A 425 -12.15 -7.09 7.01
N TYR A 426 -11.17 -6.44 7.62
CA TYR A 426 -9.85 -7.02 7.89
C TYR A 426 -9.75 -7.63 9.28
N LYS A 427 -9.00 -8.72 9.38
CA LYS A 427 -8.53 -9.25 10.65
C LYS A 427 -7.36 -8.40 11.14
N PHE A 428 -7.36 -8.01 12.42
CA PHE A 428 -6.19 -7.42 13.04
C PHE A 428 -4.99 -8.40 12.99
N VAL A 429 -3.85 -7.88 12.58
CA VAL A 429 -2.56 -8.57 12.60
C VAL A 429 -1.55 -7.61 13.24
N PRO A 430 -0.83 -8.03 14.29
CA PRO A 430 0.22 -7.19 14.87
C PRO A 430 1.35 -6.98 13.86
N LEU A 431 1.83 -5.75 13.75
CA LEU A 431 2.91 -5.37 12.85
C LEU A 431 4.08 -4.78 13.64
N PRO A 432 5.32 -5.02 13.21
CA PRO A 432 6.51 -4.43 13.85
C PRO A 432 6.47 -2.91 13.87
N GLY A 433 7.02 -2.31 14.93
CA GLY A 433 7.07 -0.85 15.10
C GLY A 433 5.73 -0.19 15.39
N THR A 434 4.69 -0.96 15.71
CA THR A 434 3.38 -0.43 16.14
C THR A 434 3.19 -0.57 17.64
N ALA A 435 2.31 0.27 18.20
CA ALA A 435 1.95 0.13 19.62
C ALA A 435 1.33 -1.23 19.95
N PHE A 436 0.76 -1.92 18.97
CA PHE A 436 0.10 -3.22 19.14
C PHE A 436 0.92 -4.41 18.62
N GLN A 437 2.22 -4.23 18.38
CA GLN A 437 3.07 -5.30 17.84
C GLN A 437 3.08 -6.59 18.68
N ASP A 438 2.95 -6.47 20.00
CA ASP A 438 2.99 -7.59 20.94
C ASP A 438 1.59 -8.05 21.40
N LEU A 439 0.52 -7.46 20.84
CA LEU A 439 -0.86 -7.78 21.19
C LEU A 439 -1.45 -8.83 20.25
N LYS A 440 -2.02 -9.88 20.82
CA LYS A 440 -2.68 -10.94 20.04
C LYS A 440 -4.11 -10.54 19.64
N PRO A 441 -4.60 -10.98 18.45
CA PRO A 441 -5.99 -10.78 18.06
C PRO A 441 -6.97 -11.44 19.03
N ASP A 442 -7.93 -10.68 19.58
CA ASP A 442 -9.00 -11.20 20.46
C ASP A 442 -10.23 -11.59 19.62
N ILE A 443 -10.22 -12.81 19.09
CA ILE A 443 -11.30 -13.32 18.24
C ILE A 443 -12.18 -14.33 18.99
N LYS A 444 -11.56 -15.23 19.77
CA LYS A 444 -12.30 -16.34 20.40
C LYS A 444 -13.40 -15.85 21.33
N ARG A 445 -13.07 -14.89 22.20
CA ARG A 445 -13.98 -14.30 23.19
C ARG A 445 -15.23 -13.66 22.56
N HIS A 446 -15.09 -13.10 21.36
CA HIS A 446 -16.15 -12.34 20.68
C HIS A 446 -16.62 -13.01 19.37
N SER A 447 -16.35 -14.31 19.20
CA SER A 447 -16.58 -15.05 17.95
C SER A 447 -18.02 -14.93 17.42
N ARG A 448 -19.03 -14.99 18.31
CA ARG A 448 -20.46 -14.90 17.92
C ARG A 448 -20.77 -13.57 17.24
N ILE A 449 -20.40 -12.45 17.86
CA ILE A 449 -20.70 -11.12 17.29
C ILE A 449 -19.82 -10.79 16.08
N ILE A 450 -18.57 -11.25 16.05
CA ILE A 450 -17.68 -11.12 14.89
C ILE A 450 -18.27 -11.87 13.68
N ASN A 451 -18.83 -13.07 13.89
CA ASN A 451 -19.49 -13.82 12.82
C ASN A 451 -20.75 -13.11 12.30
N LEU A 452 -21.50 -12.44 13.17
CA LEU A 452 -22.63 -11.59 12.74
C LEU A 452 -22.16 -10.42 11.87
N ILE A 453 -21.05 -9.76 12.25
CA ILE A 453 -20.45 -8.69 11.45
C ILE A 453 -20.03 -9.21 10.08
N LYS A 454 -19.32 -10.35 10.01
CA LYS A 454 -18.90 -10.99 8.75
C LYS A 454 -20.09 -11.26 7.84
N LYS A 455 -21.12 -11.95 8.34
CA LYS A 455 -22.33 -12.24 7.59
C LYS A 455 -23.02 -10.98 7.06
N LYS A 456 -23.06 -9.92 7.88
CA LYS A 456 -23.67 -8.65 7.51
C LYS A 456 -22.89 -7.92 6.42
N VAL A 457 -21.56 -7.90 6.50
CA VAL A 457 -20.68 -7.35 5.46
C VAL A 457 -20.81 -8.15 4.15
N GLU A 458 -20.82 -9.47 4.21
CA GLU A 458 -21.01 -10.33 3.05
C GLU A 458 -22.36 -10.08 2.36
N LYS A 459 -23.45 -9.99 3.16
CA LYS A 459 -24.79 -9.66 2.65
C LYS A 459 -24.79 -8.28 1.98
N HIS A 460 -24.19 -7.25 2.60
CA HIS A 460 -24.08 -5.91 2.02
C HIS A 460 -23.34 -5.96 0.67
N ASN A 461 -22.15 -6.56 0.64
CA ASN A 461 -21.33 -6.64 -0.56
C ASN A 461 -21.99 -7.44 -1.69
N LEU A 462 -22.76 -8.47 -1.36
CA LEU A 462 -23.53 -9.23 -2.34
C LEU A 462 -24.67 -8.37 -2.92
N MET A 463 -25.44 -7.71 -2.05
CA MET A 463 -26.57 -6.86 -2.49
C MET A 463 -26.09 -5.68 -3.34
N SER A 464 -24.98 -5.04 -2.95
CA SER A 464 -24.38 -3.96 -3.75
C SER A 464 -24.00 -4.43 -5.17
N LYS A 465 -23.45 -5.64 -5.31
CA LYS A 465 -23.07 -6.19 -6.62
C LYS A 465 -24.27 -6.64 -7.48
N LYS A 466 -25.41 -6.95 -6.88
CA LYS A 466 -26.62 -7.31 -7.67
C LYS A 466 -27.02 -6.24 -8.67
N SER A 467 -26.73 -4.96 -8.38
CA SER A 467 -26.96 -3.86 -9.33
C SER A 467 -26.08 -3.92 -10.58
N LEU A 468 -25.08 -4.79 -10.63
CA LEU A 468 -24.23 -5.01 -11.79
C LEU A 468 -24.80 -6.04 -12.77
N ILE A 469 -25.77 -6.86 -12.37
CA ILE A 469 -26.39 -7.87 -13.24
C ILE A 469 -27.05 -7.17 -14.43
N GLY A 470 -26.80 -7.67 -15.64
CA GLY A 470 -27.22 -7.08 -16.91
C GLY A 470 -26.35 -5.91 -17.40
N ARG A 471 -25.42 -5.42 -16.58
CA ARG A 471 -24.51 -4.35 -17.02
C ARG A 471 -23.37 -4.90 -17.86
N LYS A 472 -23.01 -4.13 -18.90
CA LYS A 472 -21.83 -4.35 -19.72
C LYS A 472 -20.66 -3.59 -19.12
N ILE A 473 -19.58 -4.31 -18.79
CA ILE A 473 -18.39 -3.75 -18.12
C ILE A 473 -17.18 -3.92 -19.03
N HIS A 474 -16.40 -2.86 -19.16
CA HIS A 474 -15.11 -2.84 -19.83
C HIS A 474 -14.03 -3.40 -18.89
N VAL A 475 -13.33 -4.45 -19.32
CA VAL A 475 -12.32 -5.16 -18.52
C VAL A 475 -11.03 -5.38 -19.30
N LEU A 476 -9.92 -5.47 -18.58
CA LEU A 476 -8.66 -6.04 -19.06
C LEU A 476 -8.67 -7.55 -18.78
N LEU A 477 -8.37 -8.36 -19.78
CA LEU A 477 -8.42 -9.82 -19.68
C LEU A 477 -7.07 -10.39 -19.23
N LEU A 478 -7.09 -11.28 -18.26
CA LEU A 478 -5.97 -12.13 -17.85
C LEU A 478 -6.34 -13.60 -18.05
N TYR A 479 -5.53 -14.32 -18.83
CA TYR A 479 -5.64 -15.77 -18.92
C TYR A 479 -4.71 -16.42 -17.89
N ASN A 480 -5.28 -17.21 -17.00
CA ASN A 480 -4.51 -17.93 -15.99
C ASN A 480 -5.17 -19.28 -15.68
N ASN A 481 -4.37 -20.36 -15.69
CA ASN A 481 -4.82 -21.73 -15.38
C ASN A 481 -6.11 -22.15 -16.13
N GLY A 482 -6.16 -21.93 -17.44
CA GLY A 482 -7.29 -22.34 -18.28
C GLY A 482 -8.53 -21.47 -18.18
N LYS A 483 -8.48 -20.33 -17.47
CA LYS A 483 -9.62 -19.45 -17.21
C LYS A 483 -9.29 -18.00 -17.52
N TYR A 484 -10.32 -17.24 -17.91
CA TYR A 484 -10.21 -15.81 -18.07
C TYR A 484 -10.74 -15.06 -16.85
N TYR A 485 -9.95 -14.07 -16.42
CA TYR A 485 -10.29 -13.10 -15.40
C TYR A 485 -10.34 -11.71 -16.05
N GLY A 486 -11.39 -10.95 -15.79
CA GLY A 486 -11.52 -9.57 -16.22
C GLY A 486 -11.29 -8.62 -15.05
N TYR A 487 -10.41 -7.65 -15.25
CA TYR A 487 -10.19 -6.56 -14.27
C TYR A 487 -10.84 -5.30 -14.81
N PRO A 488 -11.93 -4.78 -14.17
CA PRO A 488 -12.61 -3.58 -14.65
C PRO A 488 -11.64 -2.41 -14.80
N ILE A 489 -11.74 -1.71 -15.93
CA ILE A 489 -10.84 -0.58 -16.23
C ILE A 489 -11.01 0.56 -15.21
N ASN A 490 -12.22 0.77 -14.70
CA ASN A 490 -12.55 1.79 -13.70
C ASN A 490 -12.48 1.28 -12.25
N HIS A 491 -11.73 0.19 -12.00
CA HIS A 491 -11.71 -0.53 -10.74
C HIS A 491 -13.09 -1.11 -10.34
N GLY A 492 -13.06 -2.27 -9.71
CA GLY A 492 -14.30 -2.98 -9.32
C GLY A 492 -14.02 -4.43 -8.95
N PRO A 493 -15.06 -5.26 -8.82
CA PRO A 493 -14.88 -6.68 -8.54
C PRO A 493 -14.23 -7.41 -9.73
N THR A 494 -13.36 -8.37 -9.44
CA THR A 494 -12.82 -9.28 -10.47
C THR A 494 -13.98 -10.02 -11.16
N VAL A 495 -13.92 -10.12 -12.48
CA VAL A 495 -14.92 -10.81 -13.31
C VAL A 495 -14.37 -12.16 -13.74
N PHE A 496 -15.07 -13.24 -13.43
CA PHE A 496 -14.80 -14.54 -14.05
C PHE A 496 -15.50 -14.57 -15.41
N VAL A 497 -14.71 -14.56 -16.50
CA VAL A 497 -15.23 -14.41 -17.86
C VAL A 497 -15.44 -15.78 -18.49
N LYS A 498 -16.69 -16.06 -18.94
CA LYS A 498 -17.05 -17.23 -19.75
C LYS A 498 -17.19 -16.87 -21.23
N GLY A 499 -16.98 -17.85 -22.09
CA GLY A 499 -17.11 -17.69 -23.55
C GLY A 499 -15.80 -17.41 -24.28
N LEU A 500 -14.66 -17.48 -23.58
CA LEU A 500 -13.31 -17.41 -24.16
C LEU A 500 -12.51 -18.63 -23.73
N THR A 501 -11.82 -19.27 -24.68
CA THR A 501 -10.98 -20.45 -24.42
C THR A 501 -9.52 -20.26 -24.88
N SER A 502 -9.31 -19.53 -25.98
CA SER A 502 -7.96 -19.31 -26.52
C SER A 502 -7.14 -18.32 -25.65
N PRO A 503 -5.91 -18.64 -25.21
CA PRO A 503 -5.10 -17.77 -24.36
C PRO A 503 -4.64 -16.46 -25.05
N ARG A 504 -4.80 -16.34 -26.36
CA ARG A 504 -4.31 -15.20 -27.19
C ARG A 504 -4.87 -13.82 -26.78
N PHE A 505 -5.99 -13.79 -26.05
CA PHE A 505 -6.62 -12.54 -25.64
C PHE A 505 -6.18 -12.05 -24.26
N SER A 506 -5.18 -12.67 -23.64
CA SER A 506 -4.59 -12.14 -22.41
C SER A 506 -3.91 -10.79 -22.70
N GLY A 507 -4.21 -9.78 -21.88
CA GLY A 507 -3.75 -8.40 -22.07
C GLY A 507 -4.68 -7.54 -22.93
N CYS A 508 -5.68 -8.12 -23.61
CA CYS A 508 -6.65 -7.38 -24.41
C CYS A 508 -7.74 -6.75 -23.53
N GLU A 509 -8.34 -5.69 -24.05
CA GLU A 509 -9.54 -5.06 -23.51
C GLU A 509 -10.79 -5.71 -24.10
N ALA A 510 -11.77 -5.98 -23.24
CA ALA A 510 -13.00 -6.63 -23.65
C ALA A 510 -14.24 -6.03 -22.98
N LEU A 511 -15.36 -6.15 -23.65
CA LEU A 511 -16.69 -5.90 -23.09
C LEU A 511 -17.27 -7.22 -22.61
N VAL A 512 -17.73 -7.25 -21.35
CA VAL A 512 -18.36 -8.41 -20.72
C VAL A 512 -19.69 -8.01 -20.09
N GLU A 513 -20.70 -8.86 -20.17
CA GLU A 513 -22.00 -8.66 -19.53
C GLU A 513 -22.06 -9.49 -18.25
N ILE A 514 -22.36 -8.84 -17.12
CA ILE A 514 -22.46 -9.50 -15.83
C ILE A 514 -23.80 -10.24 -15.74
N TYR A 515 -23.76 -11.55 -15.48
CA TYR A 515 -24.96 -12.36 -15.36
C TYR A 515 -25.18 -12.93 -13.96
N ASP A 516 -24.15 -12.97 -13.11
CA ASP A 516 -24.27 -13.45 -11.73
C ASP A 516 -23.20 -12.81 -10.82
N VAL A 517 -23.42 -12.83 -9.50
CA VAL A 517 -22.58 -12.17 -8.50
C VAL A 517 -22.32 -13.05 -7.29
N ALA A 518 -21.10 -12.93 -6.76
CA ALA A 518 -20.64 -13.55 -5.52
C ALA A 518 -20.13 -12.48 -4.53
N PRO A 519 -19.93 -12.79 -3.24
CA PRO A 519 -19.46 -11.81 -2.27
C PRO A 519 -18.13 -11.14 -2.62
N ARG A 520 -17.24 -11.82 -3.36
CA ARG A 520 -15.89 -11.31 -3.68
C ARG A 520 -15.64 -11.02 -5.15
N PHE A 521 -16.42 -11.60 -6.06
CA PHE A 521 -16.25 -11.50 -7.51
C PHE A 521 -17.60 -11.50 -8.21
N VAL A 522 -17.60 -11.39 -9.52
CA VAL A 522 -18.79 -11.48 -10.36
C VAL A 522 -18.56 -12.43 -11.54
N TRP A 523 -19.62 -12.94 -12.15
CA TRP A 523 -19.56 -13.74 -13.35
C TRP A 523 -19.96 -12.92 -14.56
N GLY A 524 -19.15 -12.95 -15.63
CA GLY A 524 -19.39 -12.22 -16.87
C GLY A 524 -19.38 -13.13 -18.08
N LYS A 525 -20.25 -12.84 -19.04
CA LYS A 525 -20.25 -13.44 -20.37
C LYS A 525 -19.49 -12.52 -21.32
N PHE A 526 -18.55 -13.06 -22.06
CA PHE A 526 -17.82 -12.33 -23.10
C PHE A 526 -18.78 -11.82 -24.18
N ILE A 527 -18.61 -10.58 -24.62
CA ILE A 527 -19.37 -9.97 -25.71
C ILE A 527 -18.42 -9.78 -26.91
N ARG A 528 -17.37 -8.98 -26.76
CA ARG A 528 -16.41 -8.68 -27.83
C ARG A 528 -15.09 -8.15 -27.29
N ILE A 529 -14.04 -8.25 -28.08
CA ILE A 529 -12.77 -7.55 -27.87
C ILE A 529 -12.96 -6.08 -28.28
N LEU A 530 -12.36 -5.18 -27.50
CA LEU A 530 -12.34 -3.73 -27.75
C LEU A 530 -10.98 -3.30 -28.34
N ALA A 531 -9.89 -3.80 -27.75
CA ALA A 531 -8.50 -3.52 -28.17
C ALA A 531 -7.56 -4.63 -27.65
N CYS A 532 -6.40 -4.82 -28.29
CA CYS A 532 -5.31 -5.72 -27.85
C CYS A 532 -3.95 -5.01 -27.75
#